data_5a466cc27e042e9cebecbe702c01101c
#
_entry.id   5a466cc27e042e9cebecbe702c01101c
#
_cell.length_a   1.000
_cell.length_b   1.000
_cell.length_c   1.000
_cell.angle_alpha   90.00
_cell.angle_beta   90.00
_cell.angle_gamma   90.00
#
_symmetry.space_group_name_H-M   'P 1'
#
loop_
_entity.id
_entity.type
_entity.pdbx_description
1 polymer ?
#
loop_
_entity_poly.entity_id
_entity_poly.type
_entity_poly.pdbx_seq_one_letter_code
_entity_poly.pdbx_strand_id
1 'polypeptide(L)'
;SRNSLQTITLLDAIEEFKFDACIGGARRDEEKARAKERIFSVRDDFGQWDEKNQRPELFDLLNGKIEIGQNVRVFPISNWTELDVWSYIEQEQIEIPSIYFSHKRKVFLRDGLIWSHSPFVYQEEDEEVEERIVRFRTVGDMSCTAAVESYAATIQEVVGEIRSSTISE
;
A
#
# COMPACT_ATOMS: atom_id res chain seq x y z
N SER A 1 -4.88 -4.18 -18.80
CA SER A 1 -5.12 -3.65 -17.44
C SER A 1 -3.96 -2.74 -17.04
N ARG A 2 -4.15 -1.81 -16.11
CA ARG A 2 -3.07 -0.93 -15.60
C ARG A 2 -1.91 -1.73 -15.00
N ASN A 3 -2.22 -2.78 -14.28
CA ASN A 3 -1.21 -3.65 -13.67
C ASN A 3 -0.25 -4.25 -14.72
N SER A 4 -0.74 -4.57 -15.93
CA SER A 4 0.12 -5.10 -16.98
C SER A 4 1.12 -4.06 -17.49
N LEU A 5 0.71 -2.79 -17.64
CA LEU A 5 1.61 -1.71 -18.05
C LEU A 5 2.70 -1.43 -17.00
N GLN A 6 2.30 -1.36 -15.73
CA GLN A 6 3.26 -1.16 -14.62
C GLN A 6 4.24 -2.33 -14.50
N THR A 7 3.78 -3.57 -14.69
CA THR A 7 4.63 -4.75 -14.63
C THR A 7 5.71 -4.74 -15.72
N ILE A 8 5.34 -4.42 -16.96
CA ILE A 8 6.29 -4.34 -18.07
C ILE A 8 7.38 -3.30 -17.77
N THR A 9 6.99 -2.07 -17.43
CA THR A 9 7.94 -0.99 -17.11
C THR A 9 8.87 -1.37 -15.96
N LEU A 10 8.35 -2.08 -14.95
CA LEU A 10 9.17 -2.53 -13.82
C LEU A 10 10.17 -3.62 -14.23
N LEU A 11 9.76 -4.57 -15.08
CA LEU A 11 10.65 -5.62 -15.57
C LEU A 11 11.74 -5.03 -16.48
N ASP A 12 11.39 -4.10 -17.36
CA ASP A 12 12.34 -3.37 -18.21
C ASP A 12 13.39 -2.64 -17.34
N ALA A 13 12.98 -1.97 -16.28
CA ALA A 13 13.89 -1.31 -15.35
C ALA A 13 14.79 -2.30 -14.59
N ILE A 14 14.27 -3.44 -14.17
CA ILE A 14 15.05 -4.48 -13.51
C ILE A 14 16.14 -5.01 -14.49
N GLU A 15 15.78 -5.23 -15.73
CA GLU A 15 16.70 -5.72 -16.74
C GLU A 15 17.76 -4.68 -17.11
N GLU A 16 17.36 -3.41 -17.29
CA GLU A 16 18.26 -2.31 -17.64
C GLU A 16 19.29 -2.06 -16.54
N PHE A 17 18.84 -1.96 -15.28
CA PHE A 17 19.69 -1.62 -14.14
C PHE A 17 20.28 -2.83 -13.42
N LYS A 18 19.90 -4.06 -13.82
CA LYS A 18 20.38 -5.32 -13.23
C LYS A 18 20.10 -5.39 -11.71
N PHE A 19 18.90 -4.99 -11.28
CA PHE A 19 18.55 -5.06 -9.87
C PHE A 19 18.36 -6.50 -9.40
N ASP A 20 19.07 -6.89 -8.35
CA ASP A 20 18.89 -8.17 -7.66
C ASP A 20 17.61 -8.18 -6.80
N ALA A 21 17.24 -7.02 -6.25
CA ALA A 21 16.09 -6.88 -5.38
C ALA A 21 15.32 -5.57 -5.63
N CYS A 22 14.00 -5.66 -5.55
CA CYS A 22 13.12 -4.49 -5.55
C CYS A 22 12.39 -4.38 -4.22
N ILE A 23 12.66 -3.30 -3.48
CA ILE A 23 12.08 -3.07 -2.16
C ILE A 23 10.74 -2.35 -2.31
N GLY A 24 9.73 -2.81 -1.57
CA GLY A 24 8.40 -2.22 -1.56
C GLY A 24 7.77 -2.19 -0.16
N GLY A 25 6.82 -1.28 0.04
CA GLY A 25 6.13 -1.08 1.30
C GLY A 25 4.87 -1.93 1.49
N ALA A 26 4.68 -2.99 0.73
CA ALA A 26 3.49 -3.83 0.84
C ALA A 26 3.42 -4.55 2.18
N ARG A 27 2.21 -4.57 2.78
CA ARG A 27 1.91 -5.24 4.03
C ARG A 27 0.81 -6.29 3.83
N ARG A 28 0.87 -7.40 4.53
CA ARG A 28 -0.18 -8.44 4.50
C ARG A 28 -1.51 -7.98 5.04
N ASP A 29 -1.48 -6.99 5.92
CA ASP A 29 -2.63 -6.36 6.56
C ASP A 29 -3.48 -5.50 5.61
N GLU A 30 -2.93 -5.05 4.49
CA GLU A 30 -3.62 -4.14 3.57
C GLU A 30 -4.70 -4.80 2.73
N GLU A 31 -4.44 -6.03 2.26
CA GLU A 31 -5.29 -6.70 1.29
C GLU A 31 -5.11 -8.22 1.33
N LYS A 32 -6.21 -8.96 1.17
CA LYS A 32 -6.19 -10.43 1.13
C LYS A 32 -5.23 -11.01 0.08
N ALA A 33 -5.10 -10.36 -1.08
CA ALA A 33 -4.18 -10.80 -2.13
C ALA A 33 -2.70 -10.72 -1.69
N ARG A 34 -2.39 -9.87 -0.72
CA ARG A 34 -1.04 -9.71 -0.16
C ARG A 34 -0.74 -10.66 1.00
N ALA A 35 -1.73 -11.37 1.52
CA ALA A 35 -1.56 -12.32 2.63
C ALA A 35 -0.56 -13.44 2.34
N LYS A 36 -0.35 -13.77 1.06
CA LYS A 36 0.63 -14.75 0.59
C LYS A 36 2.07 -14.23 0.54
N GLU A 37 2.27 -12.91 0.48
CA GLU A 37 3.59 -12.31 0.35
C GLU A 37 4.43 -12.56 1.61
N ARG A 38 5.73 -12.67 1.41
CA ARG A 38 6.73 -12.80 2.46
C ARG A 38 7.63 -11.56 2.46
N ILE A 39 8.49 -11.43 3.45
CA ILE A 39 9.52 -10.37 3.42
C ILE A 39 10.36 -10.53 2.16
N PHE A 40 10.85 -11.74 1.89
CA PHE A 40 11.51 -12.08 0.62
C PHE A 40 10.57 -12.88 -0.27
N SER A 41 10.05 -12.24 -1.31
CA SER A 41 9.10 -12.82 -2.24
C SER A 41 9.78 -13.13 -3.57
N VAL A 42 10.04 -14.41 -3.81
CA VAL A 42 10.71 -14.89 -5.03
C VAL A 42 9.80 -14.72 -6.23
N ARG A 43 10.36 -14.29 -7.35
CA ARG A 43 9.67 -14.12 -8.64
C ARG A 43 10.22 -15.10 -9.65
N ASP A 44 9.34 -15.58 -10.53
CA ASP A 44 9.73 -16.38 -11.68
C ASP A 44 10.35 -15.49 -12.78
N ASP A 45 10.78 -16.12 -13.88
CA ASP A 45 11.40 -15.44 -15.03
C ASP A 45 10.46 -14.42 -15.72
N PHE A 46 9.16 -14.49 -15.43
CA PHE A 46 8.16 -13.52 -15.91
C PHE A 46 7.83 -12.42 -14.89
N GLY A 47 8.53 -12.38 -13.76
CA GLY A 47 8.31 -11.44 -12.68
C GLY A 47 7.05 -11.72 -11.84
N GLN A 48 6.41 -12.90 -12.03
CA GLN A 48 5.24 -13.32 -11.27
C GLN A 48 5.66 -13.98 -9.95
N TRP A 49 4.72 -14.05 -9.01
CA TRP A 49 4.95 -14.73 -7.75
C TRP A 49 5.13 -16.23 -7.98
N ASP A 50 6.33 -16.73 -7.65
CA ASP A 50 6.69 -18.13 -7.79
C ASP A 50 6.27 -18.91 -6.53
N GLU A 51 5.16 -19.62 -6.60
CA GLU A 51 4.60 -20.35 -5.47
C GLU A 51 5.48 -21.53 -5.00
N LYS A 52 6.29 -22.09 -5.88
CA LYS A 52 7.10 -23.29 -5.60
C LYS A 52 8.41 -22.97 -4.87
N ASN A 53 8.97 -21.79 -5.16
CA ASN A 53 10.27 -21.38 -4.66
C ASN A 53 10.20 -20.39 -3.48
N GLN A 54 8.98 -20.13 -2.94
CA GLN A 54 8.85 -19.33 -1.72
C GLN A 54 9.50 -20.04 -0.54
N ARG A 55 10.18 -19.26 0.29
CA ARG A 55 10.89 -19.77 1.46
C ARG A 55 10.10 -19.50 2.74
N PRO A 56 10.01 -20.45 3.66
CA PRO A 56 9.45 -20.21 4.99
C PRO A 56 10.26 -19.15 5.74
N GLU A 57 9.59 -18.22 6.39
CA GLU A 57 10.18 -17.17 7.25
C GLU A 57 9.75 -17.41 8.70
N LEU A 58 10.04 -18.62 9.20
CA LEU A 58 9.72 -19.01 10.56
C LEU A 58 10.76 -18.44 11.54
N PHE A 59 10.31 -17.99 12.69
CA PHE A 59 11.16 -17.48 13.78
C PHE A 59 12.08 -16.32 13.33
N ASP A 60 11.60 -15.47 12.42
CA ASP A 60 12.36 -14.35 11.84
C ASP A 60 13.66 -14.76 11.12
N LEU A 61 13.76 -16.02 10.73
CA LEU A 61 14.85 -16.51 9.91
C LEU A 61 14.61 -16.15 8.45
N LEU A 62 15.33 -15.13 7.98
CA LEU A 62 15.19 -14.62 6.62
C LEU A 62 16.29 -15.19 5.72
N ASN A 63 15.91 -15.55 4.50
CA ASN A 63 16.83 -16.04 3.49
C ASN A 63 16.66 -15.25 2.19
N GLY A 64 17.51 -14.24 2.01
CA GLY A 64 17.56 -13.39 0.81
C GLY A 64 18.47 -13.92 -0.30
N LYS A 65 18.97 -15.17 -0.21
CA LYS A 65 19.82 -15.73 -1.26
C LYS A 65 19.05 -15.83 -2.59
N ILE A 66 19.65 -15.32 -3.66
CA ILE A 66 19.15 -15.45 -5.03
C ILE A 66 20.20 -16.13 -5.90
N GLU A 67 19.79 -16.72 -7.00
CA GLU A 67 20.68 -17.24 -8.04
C GLU A 67 20.97 -16.13 -9.07
N ILE A 68 22.04 -16.31 -9.84
CA ILE A 68 22.42 -15.34 -10.89
C ILE A 68 21.27 -15.19 -11.90
N GLY A 69 20.83 -13.95 -12.13
CA GLY A 69 19.74 -13.62 -13.03
C GLY A 69 18.35 -13.65 -12.42
N GLN A 70 18.20 -14.10 -11.17
CA GLN A 70 16.94 -13.99 -10.43
C GLN A 70 16.75 -12.59 -9.84
N ASN A 71 15.50 -12.24 -9.60
CA ASN A 71 15.10 -11.03 -8.87
C ASN A 71 14.15 -11.39 -7.72
N VAL A 72 14.26 -10.68 -6.62
CA VAL A 72 13.38 -10.85 -5.47
C VAL A 72 12.67 -9.53 -5.13
N ARG A 73 11.39 -9.63 -4.75
CA ARG A 73 10.69 -8.51 -4.11
C ARG A 73 10.92 -8.60 -2.61
N VAL A 74 11.32 -7.49 -2.02
CA VAL A 74 11.57 -7.40 -0.57
C VAL A 74 10.56 -6.46 0.05
N PHE A 75 9.78 -6.97 1.01
CA PHE A 75 8.76 -6.22 1.73
C PHE A 75 9.10 -6.16 3.23
N PRO A 76 10.01 -5.27 3.65
CA PRO A 76 10.54 -5.25 5.03
C PRO A 76 9.46 -5.14 6.11
N ILE A 77 8.36 -4.44 5.79
CA ILE A 77 7.23 -4.23 6.70
C ILE A 77 6.05 -5.17 6.45
N SER A 78 6.28 -6.29 5.74
CA SER A 78 5.22 -7.25 5.36
C SER A 78 4.36 -7.72 6.54
N ASN A 79 4.95 -7.86 7.73
CA ASN A 79 4.29 -8.33 8.95
C ASN A 79 3.68 -7.21 9.81
N TRP A 80 3.87 -5.96 9.43
CA TRP A 80 3.42 -4.81 10.22
C TRP A 80 1.93 -4.55 10.01
N THR A 81 1.25 -4.18 11.08
CA THR A 81 -0.10 -3.62 11.04
C THR A 81 -0.04 -2.13 10.66
N GLU A 82 -1.20 -1.55 10.35
CA GLU A 82 -1.30 -0.11 10.14
C GLU A 82 -0.82 0.66 11.40
N LEU A 83 -1.18 0.17 12.57
CA LEU A 83 -0.77 0.77 13.85
C LEU A 83 0.76 0.74 14.04
N ASP A 84 1.42 -0.35 13.66
CA ASP A 84 2.87 -0.45 13.75
C ASP A 84 3.56 0.60 12.88
N VAL A 85 3.08 0.78 11.64
CA VAL A 85 3.61 1.81 10.71
C VAL A 85 3.46 3.20 11.31
N TRP A 86 2.27 3.56 11.79
CA TRP A 86 2.02 4.88 12.35
C TRP A 86 2.77 5.12 13.67
N SER A 87 2.91 4.09 14.52
CA SER A 87 3.71 4.16 15.74
C SER A 87 5.20 4.37 15.42
N TYR A 88 5.71 3.72 14.38
CA TYR A 88 7.08 3.91 13.92
C TYR A 88 7.31 5.32 13.34
N ILE A 89 6.38 5.84 12.53
CA ILE A 89 6.41 7.21 12.01
C ILE A 89 6.46 8.22 13.16
N GLU A 90 5.66 8.01 14.21
CA GLU A 90 5.63 8.85 15.41
C GLU A 90 6.96 8.79 16.18
N GLN A 91 7.46 7.58 16.43
CA GLN A 91 8.70 7.36 17.18
C GLN A 91 9.92 7.97 16.49
N GLU A 92 10.06 7.75 15.19
CA GLU A 92 11.19 8.20 14.38
C GLU A 92 11.00 9.61 13.82
N GLN A 93 9.86 10.26 14.10
CA GLN A 93 9.52 11.61 13.62
C GLN A 93 9.66 11.75 12.09
N ILE A 94 9.18 10.75 11.36
CA ILE A 94 9.26 10.70 9.90
C ILE A 94 8.29 11.71 9.30
N GLU A 95 8.79 12.58 8.44
CA GLU A 95 7.94 13.47 7.63
C GLU A 95 7.20 12.66 6.55
N ILE A 96 5.88 12.83 6.50
CA ILE A 96 5.02 12.18 5.50
C ILE A 96 4.17 13.21 4.77
N PRO A 97 3.70 12.92 3.55
CA PRO A 97 2.85 13.82 2.78
C PRO A 97 1.55 14.18 3.50
N SER A 98 1.12 15.43 3.35
CA SER A 98 -0.09 15.95 4.00
C SER A 98 -1.40 15.23 3.62
N ILE A 99 -1.40 14.47 2.52
CA ILE A 99 -2.56 13.69 2.07
C ILE A 99 -3.00 12.61 3.07
N TYR A 100 -2.09 12.18 3.95
CA TYR A 100 -2.39 11.22 5.02
C TYR A 100 -3.11 11.83 6.21
N PHE A 101 -3.17 13.15 6.30
CA PHE A 101 -3.87 13.89 7.34
C PHE A 101 -5.19 14.48 6.81
N SER A 102 -6.06 14.89 7.73
CA SER A 102 -7.35 15.48 7.38
C SER A 102 -7.21 16.74 6.53
N HIS A 103 -7.93 16.78 5.44
CA HIS A 103 -8.02 17.95 4.56
C HIS A 103 -9.37 18.00 3.87
N LYS A 104 -9.77 19.18 3.45
CA LYS A 104 -10.96 19.36 2.62
C LYS A 104 -10.73 18.85 1.21
N ARG A 105 -11.65 18.06 0.70
CA ARG A 105 -11.59 17.51 -0.66
C ARG A 105 -12.97 17.40 -1.29
N LYS A 106 -13.04 17.66 -2.59
CA LYS A 106 -14.22 17.32 -3.39
C LYS A 106 -14.24 15.81 -3.61
N VAL A 107 -15.34 15.20 -3.23
CA VAL A 107 -15.53 13.74 -3.25
C VAL A 107 -16.93 13.40 -3.75
N PHE A 108 -17.15 12.15 -4.09
CA PHE A 108 -18.46 11.57 -4.33
C PHE A 108 -18.52 10.18 -3.70
N LEU A 109 -19.73 9.68 -3.46
CA LEU A 109 -19.96 8.37 -2.87
C LEU A 109 -20.29 7.35 -3.96
N ARG A 110 -19.63 6.19 -3.92
CA ARG A 110 -19.95 5.02 -4.75
C ARG A 110 -19.76 3.75 -3.94
N ASP A 111 -20.78 2.89 -3.88
CA ASP A 111 -20.76 1.62 -3.16
C ASP A 111 -20.32 1.75 -1.68
N GLY A 112 -20.69 2.84 -1.03
CA GLY A 112 -20.31 3.15 0.36
C GLY A 112 -18.87 3.63 0.54
N LEU A 113 -18.11 3.82 -0.54
CA LEU A 113 -16.74 4.33 -0.52
C LEU A 113 -16.70 5.80 -0.93
N ILE A 114 -15.75 6.54 -0.35
CA ILE A 114 -15.53 7.97 -0.65
C ILE A 114 -14.45 8.09 -1.73
N TRP A 115 -14.85 8.50 -2.91
CA TRP A 115 -13.96 8.68 -4.06
C TRP A 115 -13.60 10.14 -4.26
N SER A 116 -12.35 10.40 -4.63
CA SER A 116 -11.92 11.76 -4.98
C SER A 116 -12.52 12.17 -6.31
N HIS A 117 -13.21 13.33 -6.33
CA HIS A 117 -13.58 13.96 -7.60
C HIS A 117 -12.33 14.47 -8.33
N SER A 118 -12.10 13.97 -9.53
CA SER A 118 -10.93 14.29 -10.34
C SER A 118 -11.19 13.94 -11.80
N PRO A 119 -10.57 14.61 -12.79
CA PRO A 119 -10.64 14.25 -14.20
C PRO A 119 -10.13 12.83 -14.53
N PHE A 120 -9.38 12.21 -13.61
CA PHE A 120 -8.82 10.87 -13.79
C PHE A 120 -9.68 9.76 -13.17
N VAL A 121 -10.75 10.12 -12.45
CA VAL A 121 -11.69 9.19 -11.83
C VAL A 121 -13.00 9.32 -12.55
N TYR A 122 -13.45 8.23 -13.18
CA TYR A 122 -14.77 8.22 -13.81
C TYR A 122 -15.87 8.46 -12.77
N GLN A 123 -16.80 9.33 -13.09
CA GLN A 123 -17.96 9.65 -12.27
C GLN A 123 -19.23 9.45 -13.09
N GLU A 124 -20.26 8.87 -12.50
CA GLU A 124 -21.56 8.68 -13.12
C GLU A 124 -22.40 9.96 -13.00
N GLU A 125 -23.42 10.13 -13.85
CA GLU A 125 -24.22 11.36 -13.91
C GLU A 125 -25.06 11.60 -12.64
N ASP A 126 -25.41 10.54 -11.92
CA ASP A 126 -26.20 10.56 -10.70
C ASP A 126 -25.37 10.68 -9.41
N GLU A 127 -24.04 10.66 -9.51
CA GLU A 127 -23.16 10.82 -8.36
C GLU A 127 -22.94 12.30 -8.06
N GLU A 128 -23.44 12.75 -6.91
CA GLU A 128 -23.28 14.13 -6.48
C GLU A 128 -21.90 14.40 -5.90
N VAL A 129 -21.27 15.49 -6.34
CA VAL A 129 -20.00 15.97 -5.79
C VAL A 129 -20.25 16.86 -4.60
N GLU A 130 -19.64 16.51 -3.49
CA GLU A 130 -19.68 17.29 -2.25
C GLU A 130 -18.29 17.56 -1.70
N GLU A 131 -18.16 18.50 -0.78
CA GLU A 131 -16.90 18.79 -0.09
C GLU A 131 -16.94 18.14 1.29
N ARG A 132 -15.97 17.24 1.57
CA ARG A 132 -15.80 16.59 2.87
C ARG A 132 -14.42 16.78 3.44
N ILE A 133 -14.29 16.57 4.75
CA ILE A 133 -13.00 16.47 5.43
C ILE A 133 -12.63 15.00 5.46
N VAL A 134 -11.55 14.66 4.77
CA VAL A 134 -11.12 13.28 4.55
C VAL A 134 -9.60 13.15 4.70
N ARG A 135 -9.14 11.94 4.93
CA ARG A 135 -7.74 11.55 4.78
C ARG A 135 -7.62 10.24 3.98
N PHE A 136 -6.41 9.90 3.58
CA PHE A 136 -6.13 8.60 2.97
C PHE A 136 -5.36 7.72 3.95
N ARG A 137 -5.81 6.48 4.13
CA ARG A 137 -5.08 5.48 4.95
C ARG A 137 -3.88 4.93 4.21
N THR A 138 -4.05 4.67 2.91
CA THR A 138 -2.99 4.28 1.98
C THR A 138 -3.13 5.11 0.73
N VAL A 139 -2.03 5.41 0.07
CA VAL A 139 -2.03 6.15 -1.20
C VAL A 139 -1.54 5.25 -2.30
N GLY A 140 -2.44 4.93 -3.21
CA GLY A 140 -2.16 4.18 -4.42
C GLY A 140 -2.58 4.98 -5.66
N ASP A 141 -3.10 4.29 -6.66
CA ASP A 141 -3.69 4.94 -7.84
C ASP A 141 -5.01 5.61 -7.47
N MET A 142 -5.20 6.86 -7.90
CA MET A 142 -6.39 7.67 -7.60
C MET A 142 -7.71 6.98 -7.99
N SER A 143 -7.69 6.16 -9.01
CA SER A 143 -8.87 5.47 -9.51
C SER A 143 -9.22 4.18 -8.78
N CYS A 144 -8.43 3.80 -7.77
CA CYS A 144 -8.68 2.62 -6.94
C CYS A 144 -8.40 2.86 -5.45
N THR A 145 -8.17 4.12 -5.06
CA THR A 145 -7.91 4.50 -3.67
C THR A 145 -9.07 5.32 -3.13
N ALA A 146 -9.83 4.77 -2.20
CA ALA A 146 -10.88 5.47 -1.48
C ALA A 146 -10.30 6.25 -0.30
N ALA A 147 -10.92 7.39 0.00
CA ALA A 147 -10.64 8.16 1.21
C ALA A 147 -11.51 7.66 2.38
N VAL A 148 -11.16 8.08 3.59
CA VAL A 148 -11.97 7.91 4.79
C VAL A 148 -12.31 9.27 5.38
N GLU A 149 -13.49 9.40 5.93
CA GLU A 149 -13.86 10.60 6.69
C GLU A 149 -13.06 10.63 8.00
N SER A 150 -12.36 11.71 8.25
CA SER A 150 -11.49 11.82 9.42
C SER A 150 -11.11 13.28 9.67
N TYR A 151 -11.00 13.63 10.94
CA TYR A 151 -10.55 14.93 11.42
C TYR A 151 -9.12 14.91 11.96
N ALA A 152 -8.45 13.76 11.89
CA ALA A 152 -7.09 13.59 12.39
C ALA A 152 -6.08 14.40 11.54
N ALA A 153 -5.55 15.47 12.10
CA ALA A 153 -4.63 16.43 11.47
C ALA A 153 -3.17 16.23 11.90
N THR A 154 -2.92 15.37 12.90
CA THR A 154 -1.59 15.07 13.43
C THR A 154 -1.37 13.57 13.51
N ILE A 155 -0.09 13.15 13.63
CA ILE A 155 0.28 11.74 13.77
C ILE A 155 -0.40 11.14 15.00
N GLN A 156 -0.40 11.84 16.14
CA GLN A 156 -1.00 11.39 17.39
C GLN A 156 -2.52 11.16 17.26
N GLU A 157 -3.20 12.04 16.54
CA GLU A 157 -4.64 11.91 16.29
C GLU A 157 -4.93 10.72 15.39
N VAL A 158 -4.14 10.49 14.35
CA VAL A 158 -4.25 9.30 13.48
C VAL A 158 -4.01 8.01 14.27
N VAL A 159 -2.96 7.96 15.10
CA VAL A 159 -2.68 6.80 15.98
C VAL A 159 -3.87 6.56 16.94
N GLY A 160 -4.43 7.62 17.52
CA GLY A 160 -5.60 7.53 18.40
C GLY A 160 -6.84 6.97 17.68
N GLU A 161 -7.08 7.42 16.46
CA GLU A 161 -8.17 6.95 15.59
C GLU A 161 -8.04 5.46 15.24
N ILE A 162 -6.84 5.01 14.85
CA ILE A 162 -6.57 3.60 14.52
C ILE A 162 -6.78 2.71 15.75
N ARG A 163 -6.27 3.11 16.92
CA ARG A 163 -6.44 2.36 18.16
C ARG A 163 -7.92 2.22 18.55
N SER A 164 -8.70 3.28 18.39
CA SER A 164 -10.13 3.23 18.72
C SER A 164 -10.94 2.37 17.75
N SER A 165 -10.58 2.34 16.47
CA SER A 165 -11.25 1.49 15.48
C SER A 165 -10.98 -0.01 15.70
N THR A 166 -9.78 -0.38 16.15
CA THR A 166 -9.41 -1.78 16.44
C THR A 166 -10.11 -2.35 17.70
N ILE A 167 -10.57 -1.50 18.60
CA ILE A 167 -11.28 -1.93 19.82
C ILE A 167 -12.77 -2.18 19.54
N SER A 168 -13.32 -1.70 18.42
CA SER A 168 -14.73 -1.81 18.07
C SER A 168 -15.10 -3.01 17.19
N GLU A 169 -14.15 -3.86 16.82
CA GLU A 169 -14.34 -5.15 16.14
C GLU A 169 -14.24 -6.32 17.15
#